data_74f00eedf943ddfe66d46d7997f2a37d
#
_entry.id   74f00eedf943ddfe66d46d7997f2a37d
#
_cell.length_a   1.000
_cell.length_b   1.000
_cell.length_c   1.000
_cell.angle_alpha   90.00
_cell.angle_beta   90.00
_cell.angle_gamma   90.00
#
_symmetry.space_group_name_H-M   'P 1'
#
loop_
_entity.id
_entity.type
_entity.pdbx_description
1 polymer ?
#
loop_
_entity_poly.entity_id
_entity_poly.type
_entity_poly.pdbx_seq_one_letter_code
_entity_poly.pdbx_strand_id
1 'polypeptide(L)'
;MTISELYFKTSPQKEALDPQELDSLMNELPQWEIEGLSVACLVREYKCADFLSAMAFAKQITDLAEQYDHHPELIIRWGMLSVKWWTHTASGITENDVFLAYQCELLNKNDNE
;
A
#
# COMPACT_ATOMS: atom_id res chain seq x y z
N MET A 1 -0.41 -9.64 16.27
CA MET A 1 0.37 -8.50 15.78
C MET A 1 -0.56 -7.50 15.13
N THR A 2 -0.40 -6.22 15.43
CA THR A 2 -1.20 -5.15 14.86
C THR A 2 -0.30 -4.26 14.00
N ILE A 3 -0.92 -3.48 13.09
CA ILE A 3 -0.14 -2.60 12.22
C ILE A 3 0.61 -1.53 13.03
N SER A 4 0.02 -1.06 14.14
CA SER A 4 0.69 -0.06 14.97
C SER A 4 2.00 -0.56 15.58
N GLU A 5 2.21 -1.86 15.61
CA GLU A 5 3.46 -2.46 16.11
C GLU A 5 4.52 -2.59 15.02
N LEU A 6 4.14 -2.37 13.75
CA LEU A 6 5.09 -2.47 12.64
C LEU A 6 5.94 -1.22 12.53
N TYR A 7 7.16 -1.41 12.07
CA TYR A 7 8.03 -0.32 11.64
C TYR A 7 8.64 -0.70 10.30
N PHE A 8 9.00 0.30 9.51
CA PHE A 8 9.56 0.04 8.19
C PHE A 8 11.00 -0.48 8.32
N LYS A 9 11.27 -1.59 7.64
CA LYS A 9 12.59 -2.23 7.67
C LYS A 9 13.41 -1.77 6.47
N THR A 10 14.56 -1.18 6.73
CA THR A 10 15.43 -0.62 5.68
C THR A 10 16.25 -1.67 4.94
N SER A 11 16.51 -2.83 5.57
CA SER A 11 17.20 -3.91 4.89
C SER A 11 16.23 -4.66 3.97
N PRO A 12 16.69 -5.21 2.83
CA PRO A 12 15.80 -5.92 1.90
C PRO A 12 15.07 -7.08 2.58
N GLN A 13 13.76 -7.12 2.40
CA GLN A 13 12.93 -8.22 2.91
C GLN A 13 12.91 -9.33 1.88
N LYS A 14 13.31 -10.54 2.28
CA LYS A 14 13.48 -11.67 1.36
C LYS A 14 12.35 -12.70 1.45
N GLU A 15 11.53 -12.61 2.48
CA GLU A 15 10.43 -13.56 2.69
C GLU A 15 9.12 -12.82 2.87
N ALA A 16 8.11 -13.28 2.14
CA ALA A 16 6.76 -12.75 2.28
C ALA A 16 6.18 -13.17 3.63
N LEU A 17 5.20 -12.40 4.11
CA LEU A 17 4.44 -12.77 5.30
C LEU A 17 3.74 -14.09 5.07
N ASP A 18 3.66 -14.93 6.12
CA ASP A 18 2.87 -16.14 5.98
C ASP A 18 1.37 -15.77 5.94
N PRO A 19 0.53 -16.65 5.37
CA PRO A 19 -0.88 -16.33 5.17
C PRO A 19 -1.64 -15.95 6.44
N GLN A 20 -1.30 -16.56 7.58
CA GLN A 20 -2.00 -16.27 8.84
C GLN A 20 -1.65 -14.89 9.36
N GLU A 21 -0.39 -14.52 9.29
CA GLU A 21 0.06 -13.19 9.71
C GLU A 21 -0.57 -12.12 8.82
N LEU A 22 -0.57 -12.37 7.51
CA LEU A 22 -1.16 -11.43 6.55
C LEU A 22 -2.66 -11.25 6.81
N ASP A 23 -3.40 -12.34 6.99
CA ASP A 23 -4.84 -12.28 7.26
C ASP A 23 -5.13 -11.45 8.51
N SER A 24 -4.33 -11.65 9.56
CA SER A 24 -4.49 -10.89 10.80
C SER A 24 -4.32 -9.39 10.56
N LEU A 25 -3.28 -9.01 9.83
CA LEU A 25 -3.01 -7.60 9.54
C LEU A 25 -4.08 -7.00 8.61
N MET A 26 -4.60 -7.78 7.66
CA MET A 26 -5.62 -7.32 6.73
C MET A 26 -6.93 -6.92 7.41
N ASN A 27 -7.19 -7.42 8.61
CA ASN A 27 -8.36 -6.98 9.38
C ASN A 27 -8.34 -5.47 9.65
N GLU A 28 -7.16 -4.87 9.66
CA GLU A 28 -7.00 -3.44 9.87
C GLU A 28 -6.97 -2.63 8.57
N LEU A 29 -7.06 -3.33 7.43
CA LEU A 29 -7.05 -2.72 6.09
C LEU A 29 -8.25 -3.23 5.29
N PRO A 30 -9.50 -2.97 5.76
CA PRO A 30 -10.67 -3.59 5.15
C PRO A 30 -10.94 -3.15 3.71
N GLN A 31 -10.35 -2.04 3.28
CA GLN A 31 -10.53 -1.55 1.91
C GLN A 31 -9.46 -2.06 0.94
N TRP A 32 -8.47 -2.79 1.46
CA TRP A 32 -7.40 -3.34 0.63
C TRP A 32 -7.67 -4.81 0.30
N GLU A 33 -7.27 -5.21 -0.89
CA GLU A 33 -7.42 -6.59 -1.36
C GLU A 33 -6.05 -7.16 -1.72
N ILE A 34 -5.99 -8.49 -1.74
CA ILE A 34 -4.79 -9.19 -2.19
C ILE A 34 -5.05 -9.68 -3.60
N GLU A 35 -4.19 -9.29 -4.54
CA GLU A 35 -4.30 -9.69 -5.94
C GLU A 35 -3.00 -10.33 -6.40
N GLY A 36 -3.04 -10.99 -7.55
CA GLY A 36 -1.89 -11.56 -8.20
C GLY A 36 -1.92 -13.07 -8.25
N LEU A 37 -1.56 -13.64 -9.41
CA LEU A 37 -1.53 -15.09 -9.61
C LEU A 37 -0.19 -15.68 -9.21
N SER A 38 0.91 -15.03 -9.57
CA SER A 38 2.26 -15.53 -9.27
C SER A 38 2.93 -14.72 -8.17
N VAL A 39 2.66 -13.41 -8.11
CA VAL A 39 3.19 -12.53 -7.07
C VAL A 39 2.01 -11.82 -6.42
N ALA A 40 1.82 -12.06 -5.12
CA ALA A 40 0.74 -11.41 -4.39
C ALA A 40 1.05 -9.95 -4.14
N CYS A 41 0.05 -9.09 -4.29
CA CYS A 41 0.16 -7.65 -4.10
C CYS A 41 -1.00 -7.14 -3.27
N LEU A 42 -0.76 -6.08 -2.49
CA LEU A 42 -1.84 -5.34 -1.81
C LEU A 42 -2.35 -4.27 -2.76
N VAL A 43 -3.65 -4.24 -2.99
CA VAL A 43 -4.26 -3.30 -3.94
C VAL A 43 -5.42 -2.56 -3.31
N ARG A 44 -5.49 -1.26 -3.56
CA ARG A 44 -6.67 -0.46 -3.21
C ARG A 44 -6.96 0.55 -4.30
N GLU A 45 -8.25 0.74 -4.60
CA GLU A 45 -8.73 1.80 -5.49
C GLU A 45 -9.35 2.90 -4.65
N TYR A 46 -8.83 4.12 -4.80
CA TYR A 46 -9.36 5.30 -4.12
C TYR A 46 -10.22 6.09 -5.09
N LYS A 47 -11.46 6.40 -4.69
CA LYS A 47 -12.31 7.29 -5.47
C LYS A 47 -11.87 8.73 -5.20
N CYS A 48 -11.73 9.49 -6.27
CA CYS A 48 -11.34 10.89 -6.20
C CYS A 48 -12.37 11.75 -6.92
N ALA A 49 -12.39 13.05 -6.61
CA ALA A 49 -13.39 13.95 -7.19
C ALA A 49 -13.23 14.11 -8.70
N ASP A 50 -11.99 14.10 -9.18
CA ASP A 50 -11.67 14.31 -10.60
C ASP A 50 -10.24 13.82 -10.86
N PHE A 51 -9.75 14.08 -12.07
CA PHE A 51 -8.39 13.66 -12.45
C PHE A 51 -7.32 14.41 -11.66
N LEU A 52 -7.51 15.71 -11.47
CA LEU A 52 -6.53 16.53 -10.74
C LEU A 52 -6.40 16.07 -9.29
N SER A 53 -7.53 15.72 -8.65
CA SER A 53 -7.52 15.20 -7.28
C SER A 53 -6.81 13.87 -7.20
N ALA A 54 -6.99 12.99 -8.19
CA ALA A 54 -6.28 11.72 -8.26
C ALA A 54 -4.78 11.94 -8.40
N MET A 55 -4.37 12.89 -9.23
CA MET A 55 -2.95 13.25 -9.39
C MET A 55 -2.37 13.81 -8.10
N ALA A 56 -3.12 14.65 -7.39
CA ALA A 56 -2.66 15.25 -6.14
C ALA A 56 -2.42 14.18 -5.08
N PHE A 57 -3.33 13.22 -4.96
CA PHE A 57 -3.15 12.13 -4.01
C PHE A 57 -1.99 11.22 -4.42
N ALA A 58 -1.84 10.95 -5.72
CA ALA A 58 -0.71 10.18 -6.23
C ALA A 58 0.62 10.85 -5.86
N LYS A 59 0.67 12.19 -5.87
CA LYS A 59 1.88 12.92 -5.47
C LYS A 59 2.21 12.71 -4.00
N GLN A 60 1.20 12.70 -3.13
CA GLN A 60 1.40 12.44 -1.71
C GLN A 60 1.96 11.04 -1.48
N ILE A 61 1.42 10.05 -2.20
CA ILE A 61 1.92 8.67 -2.10
C ILE A 61 3.33 8.56 -2.69
N THR A 62 3.62 9.32 -3.73
CA THR A 62 4.97 9.38 -4.31
C THR A 62 5.97 9.90 -3.27
N ASP A 63 5.62 10.96 -2.54
CA ASP A 63 6.50 11.50 -1.50
C ASP A 63 6.73 10.48 -0.39
N LEU A 64 5.68 9.74 -0.02
CA LEU A 64 5.79 8.66 0.96
C LEU A 64 6.73 7.56 0.45
N ALA A 65 6.56 7.14 -0.80
CA ALA A 65 7.40 6.09 -1.41
C ALA A 65 8.87 6.50 -1.44
N GLU A 66 9.14 7.76 -1.78
CA GLU A 66 10.51 8.26 -1.81
C GLU A 66 11.12 8.34 -0.41
N GLN A 67 10.31 8.69 0.58
CA GLN A 67 10.79 8.75 1.96
C GLN A 67 11.29 7.39 2.45
N TYR A 68 10.63 6.31 2.06
CA TYR A 68 10.96 4.96 2.49
C TYR A 68 11.73 4.15 1.45
N ASP A 69 11.97 4.72 0.29
CA ASP A 69 12.62 4.04 -0.83
C ASP A 69 11.98 2.69 -1.15
N HIS A 70 10.65 2.68 -1.19
CA HIS A 70 9.85 1.49 -1.53
C HIS A 70 8.70 1.98 -2.40
N HIS A 71 8.61 1.48 -3.62
CA HIS A 71 7.78 2.12 -4.64
C HIS A 71 6.58 1.26 -5.04
N PRO A 72 5.37 1.87 -5.10
CA PRO A 72 4.17 1.19 -5.52
C PRO A 72 4.01 1.27 -7.04
N GLU A 73 3.07 0.48 -7.55
CA GLU A 73 2.51 0.75 -8.87
C GLU A 73 1.30 1.64 -8.68
N LEU A 74 1.21 2.71 -9.44
CA LEU A 74 0.06 3.63 -9.40
C LEU A 74 -0.61 3.66 -10.77
N ILE A 75 -1.94 3.56 -10.76
CA ILE A 75 -2.74 3.75 -11.98
C ILE A 75 -3.67 4.90 -11.71
N ILE A 76 -3.59 5.93 -12.55
CA ILE A 76 -4.38 7.15 -12.40
C ILE A 76 -5.39 7.23 -13.52
N ARG A 77 -6.67 7.36 -13.15
CA ARG A 77 -7.76 7.58 -14.11
C ARG A 77 -8.60 8.73 -13.60
N TRP A 78 -9.46 9.25 -14.48
CA TRP A 78 -10.38 10.28 -14.02
C TRP A 78 -11.20 9.75 -12.85
N GLY A 79 -11.10 10.42 -11.72
CA GLY A 79 -11.87 10.06 -10.53
C GLY A 79 -11.37 8.84 -9.77
N MET A 80 -10.21 8.30 -10.09
CA MET A 80 -9.72 7.10 -9.41
C MET A 80 -8.20 7.03 -9.38
N LEU A 81 -7.67 6.57 -8.24
CA LEU A 81 -6.26 6.23 -8.09
C LEU A 81 -6.18 4.80 -7.57
N SER A 82 -5.52 3.92 -8.32
CA SER A 82 -5.25 2.55 -7.88
C SER A 82 -3.82 2.49 -7.37
N VAL A 83 -3.65 1.90 -6.19
CA VAL A 83 -2.35 1.77 -5.52
C VAL A 83 -2.06 0.30 -5.28
N LYS A 84 -0.86 -0.14 -5.66
CA LYS A 84 -0.47 -1.54 -5.52
C LYS A 84 0.91 -1.61 -4.88
N TRP A 85 1.00 -2.34 -3.75
CA TRP A 85 2.25 -2.53 -3.03
C TRP A 85 2.67 -3.99 -3.00
N TRP A 86 3.92 -4.27 -3.28
CA TRP A 86 4.52 -5.60 -3.08
C TRP A 86 6.04 -5.44 -2.99
N THR A 87 6.72 -6.49 -2.55
CA THR A 87 8.17 -6.46 -2.38
C THR A 87 8.83 -7.43 -3.35
N HIS A 88 9.61 -6.91 -4.31
CA HIS A 88 10.25 -7.71 -5.35
C HIS A 88 11.17 -8.79 -4.76
N THR A 89 12.00 -8.44 -3.79
CA THR A 89 12.97 -9.37 -3.21
C THR A 89 12.31 -10.53 -2.46
N ALA A 90 11.05 -10.36 -2.04
CA ALA A 90 10.28 -11.40 -1.36
C ALA A 90 9.29 -12.08 -2.29
N SER A 91 9.12 -11.58 -3.50
CA SER A 91 8.12 -12.05 -4.47
C SER A 91 6.73 -12.11 -3.85
N GLY A 92 6.36 -11.09 -3.07
CA GLY A 92 5.09 -11.05 -2.39
C GLY A 92 4.96 -9.89 -1.43
N ILE A 93 4.03 -10.03 -0.49
CA ILE A 93 3.67 -9.00 0.47
C ILE A 93 4.49 -9.16 1.75
N THR A 94 5.16 -8.09 2.17
CA THR A 94 5.92 -8.07 3.43
C THR A 94 5.29 -7.09 4.40
N GLU A 95 5.83 -7.03 5.63
CA GLU A 95 5.39 -6.05 6.62
C GLU A 95 5.56 -4.62 6.10
N ASN A 96 6.59 -4.37 5.28
CA ASN A 96 6.81 -3.05 4.69
C ASN A 96 5.63 -2.62 3.81
N ASP A 97 5.08 -3.54 3.03
CA ASP A 97 3.93 -3.26 2.19
C ASP A 97 2.69 -2.93 3.01
N VAL A 98 2.46 -3.69 4.08
CA VAL A 98 1.34 -3.45 5.00
C VAL A 98 1.50 -2.10 5.70
N PHE A 99 2.73 -1.79 6.16
CA PHE A 99 3.04 -0.51 6.79
C PHE A 99 2.70 0.65 5.85
N LEU A 100 3.13 0.56 4.59
CA LEU A 100 2.91 1.63 3.62
C LEU A 100 1.45 1.73 3.19
N ALA A 101 0.75 0.61 3.07
CA ALA A 101 -0.69 0.62 2.80
C ALA A 101 -1.43 1.38 3.92
N TYR A 102 -1.06 1.14 5.16
CA TYR A 102 -1.65 1.85 6.29
C TYR A 102 -1.34 3.34 6.24
N GLN A 103 -0.11 3.71 5.89
CA GLN A 103 0.27 5.12 5.72
C GLN A 103 -0.59 5.79 4.63
N CYS A 104 -0.88 5.08 3.56
CA CYS A 104 -1.79 5.60 2.53
C CYS A 104 -3.18 5.88 3.10
N GLU A 105 -3.68 5.01 3.99
CA GLU A 105 -4.98 5.22 4.63
C GLU A 105 -4.97 6.48 5.50
N LEU A 106 -3.87 6.71 6.22
CA LEU A 106 -3.75 7.92 7.03
C LEU A 106 -3.73 9.18 6.16
N LEU A 107 -3.04 9.15 5.04
CA LEU A 107 -3.04 10.25 4.08
C LEU A 107 -4.45 10.51 3.54
N ASN A 108 -5.17 9.45 3.21
CA ASN A 108 -6.52 9.55 2.68
C ASN A 108 -7.47 10.21 3.69
N LYS A 109 -7.37 9.83 4.95
CA LYS A 109 -8.19 10.42 6.01
C LYS A 109 -7.96 11.91 6.14
N ASN A 110 -6.72 12.35 6.01
CA ASN A 110 -6.37 13.75 6.22
C ASN A 110 -6.77 14.64 5.04
N ASP A 111 -6.79 14.09 3.82
CA ASP A 111 -6.90 14.91 2.60
C ASP A 111 -8.13 14.65 1.75
N ASN A 112 -8.83 13.53 1.96
CA ASN A 112 -9.94 13.11 1.07
C ASN A 112 -11.23 12.77 1.82
N GLU A 113 -11.30 13.05 3.09
CA GLU A 113 -12.52 12.89 3.86
C GLU A 113 -13.37 14.13 3.88
#